data_9de5897fbe8bce624706122704a77a4c
#
_entry.id   9de5897fbe8bce624706122704a77a4c
#
_cell.length_a   1.000
_cell.length_b   1.000
_cell.length_c   1.000
_cell.angle_alpha   90.00
_cell.angle_beta   90.00
_cell.angle_gamma   90.00
#
_symmetry.space_group_name_H-M   'P 1'
#
loop_
_entity.id
_entity.type
_entity.pdbx_description
1 polymer ?
#
loop_
_entity_poly.entity_id
_entity_poly.type
_entity_poly.pdbx_seq_one_letter_code
_entity_poly.pdbx_strand_id
1 'polypeptide(L)'
;MHRYTLLIFIFIVNIGANTLMEPTSFSKDLYQEVILDDNYIDSVDHPNTFLDFDYATRVATPEQITSALKRWADQSDKLKVVEYARSHEKRPLHAVFISSSENLKNLDSIKDKITQLSDARITNDRQARSLIDELPAVAWMAY
;
A
#
# COMPACT_ATOMS: atom_id res chain seq x y z
N MET A 1 41.49 32.39 66.52
CA MET A 1 41.72 31.86 65.15
C MET A 1 40.50 31.03 64.79
N HIS A 2 39.58 31.64 63.99
CA HIS A 2 38.34 30.96 63.52
C HIS A 2 38.60 30.50 62.07
N ARG A 3 38.56 29.20 61.89
CA ARG A 3 38.65 28.58 60.57
C ARG A 3 37.23 28.46 60.01
N TYR A 4 36.89 29.25 59.01
CA TYR A 4 35.64 29.11 58.29
C TYR A 4 35.84 28.01 57.21
N THR A 5 35.12 26.90 57.38
CA THR A 5 35.04 25.83 56.42
C THR A 5 34.00 26.23 55.38
N LEU A 6 34.42 26.51 54.15
CA LEU A 6 33.54 26.84 53.03
C LEU A 6 33.00 25.54 52.45
N LEU A 7 31.71 25.24 52.69
CA LEU A 7 31.02 24.15 52.05
C LEU A 7 30.54 24.59 50.67
N ILE A 8 31.23 24.10 49.61
CA ILE A 8 30.80 24.31 48.24
C ILE A 8 29.75 23.23 47.91
N PHE A 9 28.49 23.65 47.78
CA PHE A 9 27.43 22.82 47.24
C PHE A 9 27.53 22.80 45.71
N ILE A 10 27.99 21.69 45.15
CA ILE A 10 27.93 21.49 43.72
C ILE A 10 26.51 21.00 43.37
N PHE A 11 25.71 21.90 42.80
CA PHE A 11 24.44 21.54 42.18
C PHE A 11 24.76 20.88 40.85
N ILE A 12 24.67 19.55 40.79
CA ILE A 12 24.66 18.81 39.54
C ILE A 12 23.25 18.96 38.96
N VAL A 13 23.09 19.93 38.06
CA VAL A 13 21.90 19.99 37.20
C VAL A 13 22.01 18.83 36.21
N ASN A 14 21.30 17.74 36.49
CA ASN A 14 21.03 16.74 35.50
C ASN A 14 20.16 17.36 34.40
N ILE A 15 20.80 17.88 33.37
CA ILE A 15 20.11 18.19 32.11
C ILE A 15 19.72 16.84 31.54
N GLY A 16 18.45 16.50 31.73
CA GLY A 16 17.85 15.29 31.20
C GLY A 16 18.22 15.19 29.71
N ALA A 17 18.88 14.09 29.39
CA ALA A 17 19.16 13.71 28.02
C ALA A 17 17.86 13.82 27.24
N ASN A 18 17.93 14.52 26.12
CA ASN A 18 16.90 14.54 25.10
C ASN A 18 16.39 13.09 24.90
N THR A 19 15.19 12.83 25.35
CA THR A 19 14.41 11.77 24.79
C THR A 19 14.25 12.11 23.32
N LEU A 20 15.15 11.58 22.51
CA LEU A 20 14.90 11.47 21.09
C LEU A 20 13.56 10.76 21.01
N MET A 21 12.55 11.46 20.54
CA MET A 21 11.26 10.88 20.23
C MET A 21 11.56 9.67 19.34
N GLU A 22 11.39 8.48 19.88
CA GLU A 22 11.45 7.28 19.06
C GLU A 22 10.29 7.37 18.06
N PRO A 23 10.56 7.34 16.75
CA PRO A 23 9.50 7.47 15.74
C PRO A 23 8.60 6.23 15.64
N THR A 24 8.66 5.34 16.60
CA THR A 24 8.18 3.96 16.48
C THR A 24 6.75 3.72 16.97
N SER A 25 6.15 4.62 17.74
CA SER A 25 4.81 4.33 18.28
C SER A 25 3.67 4.62 17.29
N PHE A 26 3.81 5.65 16.46
CA PHE A 26 2.72 6.10 15.58
C PHE A 26 2.44 5.12 14.43
N SER A 27 3.48 4.51 13.86
CA SER A 27 3.29 3.58 12.74
C SER A 27 2.73 2.22 13.20
N LYS A 28 3.11 1.77 14.40
CA LYS A 28 2.71 0.45 14.90
C LYS A 28 1.24 0.39 15.26
N ASP A 29 0.70 1.44 15.86
CA ASP A 29 -0.72 1.49 16.22
C ASP A 29 -1.62 1.65 15.00
N LEU A 30 -1.17 2.37 13.96
CA LEU A 30 -1.95 2.59 12.75
C LEU A 30 -2.12 1.32 11.90
N TYR A 31 -1.16 0.40 11.98
CA TYR A 31 -1.15 -0.86 11.23
C TYR A 31 -1.56 -2.08 12.08
N GLN A 32 -1.64 -1.96 13.39
CA GLN A 32 -2.10 -3.04 14.28
C GLN A 32 -3.60 -3.04 14.54
N GLU A 33 -4.31 -1.94 14.34
CA GLU A 33 -5.77 -1.97 14.25
C GLU A 33 -6.21 -2.36 12.83
N VAL A 34 -5.90 -3.50 12.48
CA VAL A 34 -6.69 -4.57 11.90
C VAL A 34 -7.76 -4.11 10.92
N ILE A 35 -7.32 -3.70 9.76
CA ILE A 35 -8.13 -3.82 8.54
C ILE A 35 -8.07 -5.27 8.00
N LEU A 36 -7.20 -6.10 8.56
CA LEU A 36 -6.89 -7.44 8.06
C LEU A 36 -7.24 -8.45 9.15
N ASP A 37 -8.45 -9.02 9.03
CA ASP A 37 -8.82 -10.24 9.73
C ASP A 37 -7.82 -11.34 9.36
N ASP A 38 -7.37 -12.16 10.32
CA ASP A 38 -6.29 -13.15 10.17
C ASP A 38 -6.55 -14.29 9.16
N ASN A 39 -7.59 -14.19 8.35
CA ASN A 39 -7.95 -15.13 7.29
C ASN A 39 -7.21 -14.87 5.98
N TYR A 40 -5.88 -14.94 6.01
CA TYR A 40 -5.07 -14.94 4.78
C TYR A 40 -5.20 -16.25 4.02
N ILE A 41 -5.16 -16.15 2.69
CA ILE A 41 -5.10 -17.31 1.82
C ILE A 41 -3.66 -17.84 1.85
N ASP A 42 -3.45 -19.05 2.38
CA ASP A 42 -2.12 -19.71 2.50
C ASP A 42 -1.39 -19.86 1.16
N SER A 43 -2.11 -19.78 0.03
CA SER A 43 -1.51 -19.90 -1.30
C SER A 43 -0.82 -18.63 -1.79
N VAL A 44 -0.95 -17.51 -1.08
CA VAL A 44 -0.32 -16.24 -1.43
C VAL A 44 0.70 -15.87 -0.35
N ASP A 45 1.95 -15.72 -0.74
CA ASP A 45 3.04 -15.43 0.17
C ASP A 45 2.87 -14.09 0.89
N HIS A 46 3.00 -14.12 2.21
CA HIS A 46 3.07 -12.89 3.01
C HIS A 46 4.39 -12.14 2.72
N PRO A 47 4.39 -10.78 2.71
CA PRO A 47 5.59 -9.98 2.43
C PRO A 47 6.83 -10.38 3.25
N ASN A 48 6.67 -10.76 4.51
CA ASN A 48 7.78 -11.17 5.38
C ASN A 48 8.52 -12.42 4.88
N THR A 49 7.96 -13.19 3.95
CA THR A 49 8.61 -14.41 3.43
C THR A 49 9.64 -14.12 2.35
N PHE A 50 9.60 -12.93 1.74
CA PHE A 50 10.47 -12.59 0.61
C PHE A 50 11.09 -11.17 0.68
N LEU A 51 10.64 -10.31 1.61
CA LEU A 51 11.33 -9.08 1.93
C LEU A 51 12.44 -9.38 2.94
N ASP A 52 13.50 -8.56 2.93
CA ASP A 52 14.61 -8.64 3.89
C ASP A 52 14.33 -7.87 5.19
N PHE A 53 13.06 -7.53 5.43
CA PHE A 53 12.57 -6.81 6.61
C PHE A 53 11.11 -7.17 6.89
N ASP A 54 10.67 -6.94 8.12
CA ASP A 54 9.29 -7.15 8.51
C ASP A 54 8.37 -6.12 7.85
N TYR A 55 7.22 -6.59 7.35
CA TYR A 55 6.20 -5.76 6.75
C TYR A 55 5.85 -4.56 7.63
N ALA A 56 5.68 -3.40 7.03
CA ALA A 56 5.37 -2.12 7.68
C ALA A 56 6.48 -1.54 8.59
N THR A 57 7.68 -2.14 8.69
CA THR A 57 8.78 -1.58 9.48
C THR A 57 9.61 -0.56 8.72
N ARG A 58 9.64 -0.65 7.39
CA ARG A 58 10.29 0.32 6.50
C ARG A 58 9.67 0.34 5.11
N VAL A 59 10.02 1.36 4.32
CA VAL A 59 9.53 1.52 2.94
C VAL A 59 10.28 0.55 2.02
N ALA A 60 9.53 -0.17 1.17
CA ALA A 60 10.10 -1.03 0.13
C ALA A 60 10.62 -0.19 -1.05
N THR A 61 11.69 -0.67 -1.71
CA THR A 61 12.17 -0.05 -2.95
C THR A 61 11.22 -0.36 -4.13
N PRO A 62 11.24 0.45 -5.21
CA PRO A 62 10.43 0.18 -6.40
C PRO A 62 10.67 -1.22 -6.99
N GLU A 63 11.90 -1.71 -6.93
CA GLU A 63 12.27 -3.04 -7.40
C GLU A 63 11.66 -4.15 -6.52
N GLN A 64 11.65 -3.95 -5.20
CA GLN A 64 11.01 -4.86 -4.25
C GLN A 64 9.50 -4.89 -4.47
N ILE A 65 8.86 -3.73 -4.68
CA ILE A 65 7.43 -3.64 -5.00
C ILE A 65 7.12 -4.37 -6.31
N THR A 66 7.91 -4.13 -7.37
CA THR A 66 7.73 -4.80 -8.66
C THR A 66 7.86 -6.33 -8.54
N SER A 67 8.83 -6.80 -7.76
CA SER A 67 9.05 -8.23 -7.52
C SER A 67 7.91 -8.85 -6.73
N ALA A 68 7.40 -8.16 -5.71
CA ALA A 68 6.25 -8.59 -4.93
C ALA A 68 4.99 -8.71 -5.79
N LEU A 69 4.69 -7.70 -6.61
CA LEU A 69 3.53 -7.71 -7.50
C LEU A 69 3.56 -8.86 -8.49
N LYS A 70 4.71 -9.15 -9.11
CA LYS A 70 4.88 -10.28 -10.01
C LYS A 70 4.65 -11.60 -9.28
N ARG A 71 5.28 -11.77 -8.11
CA ARG A 71 5.14 -12.97 -7.29
C ARG A 71 3.67 -13.26 -6.94
N TRP A 72 2.95 -12.26 -6.49
CA TRP A 72 1.53 -12.42 -6.18
C TRP A 72 0.64 -12.67 -7.39
N ALA A 73 0.98 -12.07 -8.55
CA ALA A 73 0.26 -12.36 -9.79
C ALA A 73 0.48 -13.80 -10.27
N ASP A 74 1.65 -14.38 -9.99
CA ASP A 74 1.93 -15.79 -10.31
C ASP A 74 1.22 -16.75 -9.34
N GLN A 75 0.90 -16.31 -8.12
CA GLN A 75 0.29 -17.11 -7.07
C GLN A 75 -1.24 -17.00 -7.02
N SER A 76 -1.83 -16.00 -7.68
CA SER A 76 -3.27 -15.73 -7.57
C SER A 76 -3.88 -15.31 -8.90
N ASP A 77 -4.97 -15.96 -9.29
CA ASP A 77 -5.80 -15.60 -10.44
C ASP A 77 -6.74 -14.40 -10.17
N LYS A 78 -6.68 -13.83 -8.94
CA LYS A 78 -7.44 -12.64 -8.53
C LYS A 78 -6.64 -11.35 -8.64
N LEU A 79 -5.40 -11.42 -9.12
CA LEU A 79 -4.50 -10.28 -9.31
C LEU A 79 -3.88 -10.31 -10.70
N LYS A 80 -3.94 -9.18 -11.41
CA LYS A 80 -3.29 -8.99 -12.71
C LYS A 80 -2.46 -7.73 -12.68
N VAL A 81 -1.20 -7.83 -13.06
CA VAL A 81 -0.25 -6.71 -13.14
C VAL A 81 0.04 -6.40 -14.60
N VAL A 82 -0.10 -5.14 -14.99
CA VAL A 82 0.15 -4.67 -16.35
C VAL A 82 1.15 -3.52 -16.30
N GLU A 83 2.28 -3.65 -16.97
CA GLU A 83 3.17 -2.50 -17.23
C GLU A 83 2.51 -1.64 -18.31
N TYR A 84 2.07 -0.42 -17.94
CA TYR A 84 1.38 0.46 -18.87
C TYR A 84 2.27 1.60 -19.38
N ALA A 85 3.37 1.89 -18.73
CA ALA A 85 4.31 2.93 -19.11
C ALA A 85 5.67 2.74 -18.43
N ARG A 86 6.63 3.61 -18.80
CA ARG A 86 7.91 3.74 -18.11
C ARG A 86 8.16 5.20 -17.73
N SER A 87 8.77 5.40 -16.56
CA SER A 87 9.22 6.72 -16.11
C SER A 87 10.36 7.24 -16.99
N HIS A 88 10.76 8.52 -16.80
CA HIS A 88 11.93 9.10 -17.44
C HIS A 88 13.21 8.27 -17.21
N GLU A 89 13.36 7.71 -16.01
CA GLU A 89 14.47 6.81 -15.65
C GLU A 89 14.25 5.35 -16.11
N LYS A 90 13.28 5.13 -17.00
CA LYS A 90 12.91 3.80 -17.55
C LYS A 90 12.42 2.79 -16.50
N ARG A 91 12.02 3.24 -15.32
CA ARG A 91 11.38 2.38 -14.33
C ARG A 91 9.99 2.00 -14.80
N PRO A 92 9.59 0.73 -14.69
CA PRO A 92 8.25 0.31 -15.09
C PRO A 92 7.18 0.92 -14.19
N LEU A 93 6.09 1.37 -14.79
CA LEU A 93 4.88 1.82 -14.11
C LEU A 93 3.80 0.76 -14.29
N HIS A 94 3.25 0.29 -13.18
CA HIS A 94 2.31 -0.82 -13.16
C HIS A 94 0.90 -0.36 -12.83
N ALA A 95 -0.08 -0.88 -13.56
CA ALA A 95 -1.47 -0.94 -13.14
C ALA A 95 -1.73 -2.33 -12.54
N VAL A 96 -2.29 -2.35 -11.35
CA VAL A 96 -2.62 -3.58 -10.63
C VAL A 96 -4.13 -3.70 -10.57
N PHE A 97 -4.67 -4.80 -11.10
CA PHE A 97 -6.09 -5.11 -11.06
C PHE A 97 -6.32 -6.21 -10.04
N ILE A 98 -7.19 -5.97 -9.07
CA ILE A 98 -7.60 -6.92 -8.04
C ILE A 98 -9.10 -7.11 -8.18
N SER A 99 -9.54 -8.33 -8.47
CA SER A 99 -10.95 -8.65 -8.66
C SER A 99 -11.19 -10.17 -8.58
N SER A 100 -12.43 -10.61 -8.84
CA SER A 100 -12.69 -12.03 -9.07
C SER A 100 -11.95 -12.53 -10.31
N SER A 101 -11.60 -13.81 -10.33
CA SER A 101 -10.95 -14.45 -11.49
C SER A 101 -11.78 -14.30 -12.77
N GLU A 102 -13.12 -14.29 -12.64
CA GLU A 102 -14.04 -14.09 -13.77
C GLU A 102 -13.91 -12.67 -14.33
N ASN A 103 -13.93 -11.65 -13.49
CA ASN A 103 -13.74 -10.26 -13.92
C ASN A 103 -12.40 -10.05 -14.60
N LEU A 104 -11.33 -10.64 -14.07
CA LEU A 104 -9.99 -10.52 -14.66
C LEU A 104 -9.87 -11.21 -16.01
N LYS A 105 -10.58 -12.30 -16.24
CA LYS A 105 -10.70 -12.97 -17.56
C LYS A 105 -11.47 -12.10 -18.56
N ASN A 106 -12.45 -11.34 -18.09
CA ASN A 106 -13.32 -10.50 -18.89
C ASN A 106 -12.90 -9.01 -18.89
N LEU A 107 -11.67 -8.69 -18.45
CA LEU A 107 -11.21 -7.33 -18.22
C LEU A 107 -11.34 -6.43 -19.46
N ASP A 108 -11.05 -6.95 -20.66
CA ASP A 108 -11.15 -6.17 -21.90
C ASP A 108 -12.61 -5.83 -22.22
N SER A 109 -13.54 -6.77 -22.07
CA SER A 109 -14.98 -6.50 -22.20
C SER A 109 -15.47 -5.46 -21.19
N ILE A 110 -15.01 -5.53 -19.96
CA ILE A 110 -15.33 -4.53 -18.90
C ILE A 110 -14.82 -3.16 -19.30
N LYS A 111 -13.58 -3.05 -19.80
CA LYS A 111 -13.00 -1.80 -20.31
C LYS A 111 -13.81 -1.21 -21.45
N ASP A 112 -14.20 -2.04 -22.42
CA ASP A 112 -15.00 -1.58 -23.56
C ASP A 112 -16.36 -1.03 -23.13
N LYS A 113 -17.02 -1.72 -22.20
CA LYS A 113 -18.30 -1.27 -21.62
C LYS A 113 -18.15 0.02 -20.81
N ILE A 114 -17.08 0.17 -20.04
CA ILE A 114 -16.76 1.43 -19.31
C ILE A 114 -16.50 2.56 -20.31
N THR A 115 -15.77 2.29 -21.39
CA THR A 115 -15.50 3.27 -22.45
C THR A 115 -16.80 3.70 -23.12
N GLN A 116 -17.68 2.74 -23.44
CA GLN A 116 -19.01 3.02 -23.98
C GLN A 116 -19.86 3.86 -23.01
N LEU A 117 -19.87 3.52 -21.73
CA LEU A 117 -20.61 4.23 -20.68
C LEU A 117 -20.12 5.69 -20.54
N SER A 118 -18.83 5.94 -20.71
CA SER A 118 -18.22 7.27 -20.56
C SER A 118 -18.48 8.21 -21.75
N ASP A 119 -18.97 7.72 -22.89
CA ASP A 119 -19.24 8.52 -24.09
C ASP A 119 -20.75 8.74 -24.30
N ALA A 120 -21.23 9.89 -23.83
CA ALA A 120 -22.64 10.27 -23.95
C ALA A 120 -23.09 10.52 -25.40
N ARG A 121 -22.19 10.55 -26.41
CA ARG A 121 -22.54 10.70 -27.83
C ARG A 121 -23.04 9.39 -28.43
N ILE A 122 -22.63 8.27 -27.86
CA ILE A 122 -22.94 6.91 -28.37
C ILE A 122 -23.86 6.13 -27.44
N THR A 123 -23.99 6.57 -26.17
CA THR A 123 -24.75 5.87 -25.14
C THR A 123 -25.87 6.74 -24.61
N ASN A 124 -27.11 6.32 -24.81
CA ASN A 124 -28.28 6.98 -24.25
C ASN A 124 -28.57 6.52 -22.82
N ASP A 125 -29.46 7.22 -22.09
CA ASP A 125 -29.78 6.96 -20.68
C ASP A 125 -30.22 5.51 -20.40
N ARG A 126 -30.98 4.90 -21.31
CA ARG A 126 -31.42 3.51 -21.12
C ARG A 126 -30.26 2.54 -21.22
N GLN A 127 -29.39 2.75 -22.21
CA GLN A 127 -28.19 1.94 -22.40
C GLN A 127 -27.20 2.15 -21.24
N ALA A 128 -27.04 3.40 -20.78
CA ALA A 128 -26.19 3.69 -19.62
C ALA A 128 -26.64 2.95 -18.36
N ARG A 129 -27.94 2.93 -18.06
CA ARG A 129 -28.47 2.19 -16.91
C ARG A 129 -28.23 0.68 -17.04
N SER A 130 -28.45 0.10 -18.22
CA SER A 130 -28.16 -1.33 -18.45
C SER A 130 -26.68 -1.65 -18.24
N LEU A 131 -25.77 -0.79 -18.72
CA LEU A 131 -24.32 -0.99 -18.53
C LEU A 131 -23.91 -0.85 -17.06
N ILE A 132 -24.52 0.07 -16.31
CA ILE A 132 -24.25 0.25 -14.88
C ILE A 132 -24.68 -1.00 -14.08
N ASP A 133 -25.82 -1.59 -14.44
CA ASP A 133 -26.33 -2.79 -13.76
C ASP A 133 -25.46 -4.05 -14.04
N GLU A 134 -24.77 -4.07 -15.19
CA GLU A 134 -23.91 -5.20 -15.60
C GLU A 134 -22.45 -5.04 -15.14
N LEU A 135 -21.96 -3.82 -14.96
CA LEU A 135 -20.55 -3.55 -14.68
C LEU A 135 -20.23 -3.69 -13.20
N PRO A 136 -19.06 -4.25 -12.86
CA PRO A 136 -18.58 -4.21 -11.48
C PRO A 136 -18.26 -2.76 -11.08
N ALA A 137 -18.44 -2.44 -9.80
CA ALA A 137 -17.95 -1.17 -9.25
C ALA A 137 -16.42 -1.15 -9.29
N VAL A 138 -15.84 -0.01 -9.67
CA VAL A 138 -14.38 0.18 -9.77
C VAL A 138 -13.95 1.23 -8.76
N ALA A 139 -13.02 0.86 -7.88
CA ALA A 139 -12.31 1.79 -7.02
C ALA A 139 -10.90 2.03 -7.58
N TRP A 140 -10.52 3.27 -7.78
CA TRP A 140 -9.18 3.65 -8.22
C TRP A 140 -8.37 4.18 -7.04
N MET A 141 -7.23 3.54 -6.76
CA MET A 141 -6.26 4.00 -5.78
C MET A 141 -4.96 4.37 -6.49
N ALA A 142 -4.51 5.61 -6.33
CA ALA A 142 -3.26 6.12 -6.88
C ALA A 142 -2.28 6.44 -5.73
N TYR A 143 -1.02 6.01 -5.87
CA TYR A 143 0.06 6.21 -4.90
C TYR A 143 1.26 6.84 -5.58
#